data_b150f781f685f835186177d7762331a9
#
_entry.id   b150f781f685f835186177d7762331a9
#
_cell.length_a   1.000
_cell.length_b   1.000
_cell.length_c   1.000
_cell.angle_alpha   90.00
_cell.angle_beta   90.00
_cell.angle_gamma   90.00
#
_symmetry.space_group_name_H-M   'P 1'
#
loop_
_entity.id
_entity.type
_entity.pdbx_description
1 polymer ?
#
loop_
_entity_poly.entity_id
_entity_poly.type
_entity_poly.pdbx_seq_one_letter_code
_entity_poly.pdbx_strand_id
1 'polypeptide(L)'
;MNNLFIFLNTVSKKNDRVQFKITYRGIPKEGLYIGNNKYGDRTFFSDNWPNRARHWLALIDHPSDKAKCEFIITAPNHYEVVSNGLKVEETHLDGDQKLTHWKQSVPIAPWLYVLGVAEFAIQYVDQFDGKSIQTWVFKQDRDAGFYDFAEPTKKALEFY
;
A
#
# COMPACT_ATOMS: atom_id res chain seq x y z
N MET A 1 -23.73 0.87 -10.75
CA MET A 1 -22.46 0.13 -10.69
C MET A 1 -21.75 0.32 -12.02
N ASN A 2 -20.53 0.80 -12.02
CA ASN A 2 -19.75 0.90 -13.24
C ASN A 2 -18.97 -0.41 -13.41
N ASN A 3 -19.25 -1.16 -14.45
CA ASN A 3 -18.56 -2.41 -14.76
C ASN A 3 -17.59 -2.18 -15.93
N LEU A 4 -16.40 -2.74 -15.83
CA LEU A 4 -15.46 -2.84 -16.94
C LEU A 4 -15.68 -4.19 -17.62
N PHE A 5 -16.04 -4.18 -18.90
CA PHE A 5 -16.17 -5.38 -19.70
C PHE A 5 -14.92 -5.57 -20.57
N ILE A 6 -14.28 -6.73 -20.43
CA ILE A 6 -13.08 -7.08 -21.21
C ILE A 6 -13.45 -8.19 -22.17
N PHE A 7 -13.39 -7.91 -23.47
CA PHE A 7 -13.65 -8.87 -24.52
C PHE A 7 -12.33 -9.52 -24.94
N LEU A 8 -12.27 -10.85 -24.83
CA LEU A 8 -11.10 -11.62 -25.24
C LEU A 8 -11.20 -11.97 -26.73
N ASN A 9 -10.07 -11.96 -27.42
CA ASN A 9 -9.99 -12.37 -28.82
C ASN A 9 -10.13 -13.89 -29.01
N THR A 10 -9.99 -14.66 -27.94
CA THR A 10 -10.10 -16.11 -27.92
C THR A 10 -10.96 -16.58 -26.76
N VAL A 11 -11.63 -17.72 -26.93
CA VAL A 11 -12.40 -18.33 -25.85
C VAL A 11 -11.45 -18.90 -24.81
N SER A 12 -11.56 -18.42 -23.57
CA SER A 12 -10.79 -18.94 -22.45
C SER A 12 -11.47 -20.19 -21.86
N LYS A 13 -10.65 -21.16 -21.44
CA LYS A 13 -11.07 -22.36 -20.73
C LYS A 13 -10.80 -22.24 -19.25
N LYS A 14 -11.41 -23.12 -18.46
CA LYS A 14 -11.12 -23.21 -17.01
C LYS A 14 -9.61 -23.44 -16.80
N ASN A 15 -9.00 -22.66 -15.92
CA ASN A 15 -7.58 -22.64 -15.57
C ASN A 15 -6.64 -21.95 -16.59
N ASP A 16 -7.15 -21.37 -17.65
CA ASP A 16 -6.32 -20.52 -18.52
C ASP A 16 -5.87 -19.28 -17.73
N ARG A 17 -4.62 -18.87 -17.96
CA ARG A 17 -4.09 -17.63 -17.41
C ARG A 17 -4.28 -16.52 -18.44
N VAL A 18 -4.94 -15.46 -18.03
CA VAL A 18 -5.16 -14.27 -18.85
C VAL A 18 -4.50 -13.08 -18.14
N GLN A 19 -3.78 -12.27 -18.92
CA GLN A 19 -3.11 -11.08 -18.39
C GLN A 19 -3.69 -9.84 -19.08
N PHE A 20 -4.01 -8.84 -18.28
CA PHE A 20 -4.50 -7.54 -18.75
C PHE A 20 -3.57 -6.44 -18.27
N LYS A 21 -3.46 -5.40 -19.09
CA LYS A 21 -2.91 -4.12 -18.70
C LYS A 21 -3.99 -3.05 -18.83
N ILE A 22 -4.28 -2.36 -17.73
CA ILE A 22 -5.23 -1.26 -17.69
C ILE A 22 -4.47 0.00 -17.32
N THR A 23 -4.51 1.02 -18.17
CA THR A 23 -3.90 2.32 -17.90
C THR A 23 -5.02 3.31 -17.64
N TYR A 24 -4.99 3.97 -16.50
CA TYR A 24 -5.99 4.95 -16.11
C TYR A 24 -5.38 6.06 -15.24
N ARG A 25 -6.10 7.15 -15.11
CA ARG A 25 -5.75 8.27 -14.24
C ARG A 25 -7.03 8.89 -13.68
N GLY A 26 -6.90 9.54 -12.52
CA GLY A 26 -8.02 10.22 -11.89
C GLY A 26 -7.72 10.59 -10.44
N ILE A 27 -8.66 11.31 -9.84
CA ILE A 27 -8.70 11.54 -8.40
C ILE A 27 -9.78 10.63 -7.85
N PRO A 28 -9.44 9.66 -6.99
CA PRO A 28 -10.42 8.75 -6.42
C PRO A 28 -11.46 9.50 -5.58
N LYS A 29 -12.70 9.05 -5.63
CA LYS A 29 -13.77 9.58 -4.77
C LYS A 29 -13.62 9.08 -3.34
N GLU A 30 -13.22 7.82 -3.20
CA GLU A 30 -13.05 7.10 -1.95
C GLU A 30 -11.91 6.07 -2.09
N GLY A 31 -11.51 5.44 -1.00
CA GLY A 31 -10.54 4.35 -0.98
C GLY A 31 -9.09 4.79 -0.99
N LEU A 32 -8.75 5.87 -1.66
CA LEU A 32 -7.45 6.54 -1.56
C LEU A 32 -7.68 8.02 -1.24
N TYR A 33 -7.40 8.41 -0.02
CA TYR A 33 -7.58 9.78 0.48
C TYR A 33 -6.32 10.59 0.20
N ILE A 34 -6.53 11.69 -0.51
CA ILE A 34 -5.48 12.62 -0.90
C ILE A 34 -5.74 13.94 -0.18
N GLY A 35 -4.92 14.27 0.80
CA GLY A 35 -5.14 15.43 1.65
C GLY A 35 -3.87 15.95 2.29
N ASN A 36 -4.01 16.78 3.29
CA ASN A 36 -2.92 17.27 4.09
C ASN A 36 -3.03 16.71 5.52
N ASN A 37 -1.90 16.44 6.15
CA ASN A 37 -1.85 16.13 7.58
C ASN A 37 -2.09 17.38 8.43
N LYS A 38 -2.09 17.24 9.76
CA LYS A 38 -2.27 18.34 10.71
C LYS A 38 -1.20 19.42 10.63
N TYR A 39 -0.09 19.15 9.96
CA TYR A 39 1.03 20.07 9.76
C TYR A 39 1.02 20.77 8.41
N GLY A 40 0.06 20.41 7.54
CA GLY A 40 -0.07 20.98 6.20
C GLY A 40 0.64 20.18 5.09
N ASP A 41 1.38 19.10 5.44
CA ASP A 41 2.08 18.30 4.46
C ASP A 41 1.13 17.39 3.69
N ARG A 42 1.36 17.25 2.38
CA ARG A 42 0.54 16.40 1.51
C ARG A 42 0.71 14.93 1.85
N THR A 43 -0.41 14.21 1.91
CA THR A 43 -0.44 12.79 2.24
C THR A 43 -1.40 12.02 1.34
N PHE A 44 -1.14 10.70 1.20
CA PHE A 44 -1.97 9.78 0.44
C PHE A 44 -2.14 8.51 1.28
N PHE A 45 -3.37 8.21 1.69
CA PHE A 45 -3.67 7.04 2.51
C PHE A 45 -4.84 6.26 1.95
N SER A 46 -4.67 4.95 1.82
CA SER A 46 -5.78 4.08 1.44
C SER A 46 -6.58 3.65 2.67
N ASP A 47 -7.90 3.62 2.50
CA ASP A 47 -8.86 2.95 3.37
C ASP A 47 -9.86 2.21 2.48
N ASN A 48 -9.63 0.93 2.30
CA ASN A 48 -10.38 0.10 1.38
C ASN A 48 -11.58 -0.62 2.00
N TRP A 49 -11.75 -0.51 3.32
CA TRP A 49 -12.86 -1.12 4.04
C TRP A 49 -14.18 -0.37 3.79
N PRO A 50 -15.31 -1.07 3.60
CA PRO A 50 -15.43 -2.51 3.36
C PRO A 50 -15.28 -2.89 1.88
N ASN A 51 -15.46 -1.94 0.95
CA ASN A 51 -15.50 -2.16 -0.51
C ASN A 51 -15.13 -0.89 -1.30
N ARG A 52 -14.11 -0.15 -0.82
CA ARG A 52 -13.67 1.13 -1.41
C ARG A 52 -12.48 0.97 -2.35
N ALA A 53 -11.84 -0.21 -2.39
CA ALA A 53 -10.71 -0.47 -3.28
C ALA A 53 -11.06 -0.24 -4.76
N ARG A 54 -12.28 -0.57 -5.16
CA ARG A 54 -12.81 -0.36 -6.52
C ARG A 54 -12.82 1.09 -7.01
N HIS A 55 -12.69 2.07 -6.12
CA HIS A 55 -12.71 3.48 -6.49
C HIS A 55 -11.37 3.96 -7.05
N TRP A 56 -10.29 3.18 -6.85
CA TRP A 56 -8.97 3.56 -7.32
C TRP A 56 -8.14 2.40 -7.88
N LEU A 57 -8.56 1.14 -7.67
CA LEU A 57 -7.93 -0.05 -8.21
C LEU A 57 -8.89 -0.78 -9.15
N ALA A 58 -8.36 -1.27 -10.28
CA ALA A 58 -9.10 -2.12 -11.21
C ALA A 58 -9.04 -3.58 -10.71
N LEU A 59 -10.00 -3.98 -9.90
CA LEU A 59 -10.08 -5.31 -9.28
C LEU A 59 -11.53 -5.75 -9.04
N ILE A 60 -11.72 -6.99 -8.66
CA ILE A 60 -12.97 -7.51 -8.11
C ILE A 60 -12.96 -7.24 -6.61
N ASP A 61 -13.70 -6.21 -6.19
CA ASP A 61 -13.73 -5.75 -4.79
C ASP A 61 -14.71 -6.59 -3.96
N HIS A 62 -14.30 -7.81 -3.66
CA HIS A 62 -15.03 -8.75 -2.82
C HIS A 62 -14.05 -9.52 -1.92
N PRO A 63 -14.38 -9.78 -0.64
CA PRO A 63 -13.45 -10.41 0.30
C PRO A 63 -13.02 -11.83 -0.08
N SER A 64 -13.79 -12.53 -0.89
CA SER A 64 -13.41 -13.86 -1.39
C SER A 64 -12.41 -13.83 -2.55
N ASP A 65 -12.26 -12.68 -3.23
CA ASP A 65 -11.32 -12.53 -4.35
C ASP A 65 -9.92 -12.17 -3.85
N LYS A 66 -9.32 -13.12 -3.13
CA LYS A 66 -7.98 -12.94 -2.57
C LYS A 66 -6.93 -13.07 -3.66
N ALA A 67 -6.05 -12.09 -3.76
CA ALA A 67 -4.94 -12.09 -4.70
C ALA A 67 -3.63 -11.65 -4.04
N LYS A 68 -2.52 -12.02 -4.65
CA LYS A 68 -1.23 -11.40 -4.37
C LYS A 68 -1.21 -10.03 -5.02
N CYS A 69 -0.51 -9.08 -4.42
CA CYS A 69 -0.38 -7.75 -5.02
C CYS A 69 1.05 -7.24 -4.95
N GLU A 70 1.37 -6.37 -5.87
CA GLU A 70 2.60 -5.60 -5.90
C GLU A 70 2.25 -4.14 -6.14
N PHE A 71 2.81 -3.26 -5.31
CA PHE A 71 2.70 -1.82 -5.47
C PHE A 71 4.06 -1.25 -5.88
N ILE A 72 4.14 -0.74 -7.10
CA ILE A 72 5.31 -0.04 -7.63
C ILE A 72 4.94 1.42 -7.74
N ILE A 73 5.43 2.23 -6.82
CA ILE A 73 5.04 3.62 -6.64
C ILE A 73 6.22 4.52 -7.00
N THR A 74 6.00 5.45 -7.91
CA THR A 74 6.93 6.54 -8.19
C THR A 74 6.38 7.83 -7.58
N ALA A 75 7.17 8.44 -6.73
CA ALA A 75 6.83 9.67 -6.01
C ALA A 75 8.07 10.58 -5.88
N PRO A 76 7.90 11.89 -5.61
CA PRO A 76 9.02 12.75 -5.22
C PRO A 76 9.85 12.19 -4.07
N ASN A 77 11.15 12.42 -4.09
CA ASN A 77 12.13 11.82 -3.16
C ASN A 77 11.85 12.07 -1.68
N HIS A 78 11.17 13.17 -1.34
CA HIS A 78 10.86 13.51 0.06
C HIS A 78 9.76 12.63 0.66
N TYR A 79 9.00 11.87 -0.14
CA TYR A 79 8.00 10.94 0.36
C TYR A 79 8.63 9.58 0.69
N GLU A 80 8.11 8.99 1.76
CA GLU A 80 8.28 7.58 2.06
C GLU A 80 6.98 6.83 1.73
N VAL A 81 7.13 5.61 1.23
CA VAL A 81 6.01 4.77 0.80
C VAL A 81 5.96 3.50 1.64
N VAL A 82 4.80 3.22 2.23
CA VAL A 82 4.52 1.96 2.93
C VAL A 82 3.33 1.24 2.30
N SER A 83 3.45 -0.08 2.17
CA SER A 83 2.39 -0.94 1.64
C SER A 83 2.48 -2.36 2.21
N ASN A 84 1.63 -3.25 1.72
CA ASN A 84 1.60 -4.64 2.14
C ASN A 84 2.84 -5.43 1.71
N GLY A 85 3.25 -6.36 2.56
CA GLY A 85 4.31 -7.31 2.27
C GLY A 85 5.71 -6.79 2.56
N LEU A 86 6.67 -7.08 1.70
CA LEU A 86 8.07 -6.67 1.85
C LEU A 86 8.41 -5.57 0.86
N LYS A 87 9.18 -4.58 1.30
CA LYS A 87 9.84 -3.63 0.39
C LYS A 87 10.97 -4.34 -0.31
N VAL A 88 10.82 -4.59 -1.61
CA VAL A 88 11.78 -5.36 -2.42
C VAL A 88 12.70 -4.49 -3.24
N GLU A 89 12.34 -3.21 -3.46
CA GLU A 89 13.15 -2.25 -4.19
C GLU A 89 12.88 -0.82 -3.71
N GLU A 90 13.92 -0.02 -3.68
CA GLU A 90 13.86 1.43 -3.58
C GLU A 90 14.98 2.02 -4.44
N THR A 91 14.60 2.79 -5.46
CA THR A 91 15.53 3.30 -6.47
C THR A 91 15.28 4.79 -6.71
N HIS A 92 16.33 5.60 -6.58
CA HIS A 92 16.26 7.00 -6.97
C HIS A 92 16.30 7.12 -8.48
N LEU A 93 15.39 7.91 -9.01
CA LEU A 93 15.24 8.18 -10.44
C LEU A 93 15.63 9.62 -10.75
N ASP A 94 15.80 9.92 -12.04
CA ASP A 94 16.01 11.30 -12.50
C ASP A 94 14.80 12.20 -12.15
N GLY A 95 15.02 13.50 -12.02
CA GLY A 95 13.95 14.47 -11.78
C GLY A 95 13.42 14.49 -10.36
N ASP A 96 14.24 14.22 -9.36
CA ASP A 96 13.88 14.23 -7.93
C ASP A 96 12.74 13.27 -7.58
N GLN A 97 12.79 12.08 -8.16
CA GLN A 97 11.78 11.03 -7.94
C GLN A 97 12.43 9.77 -7.35
N LYS A 98 11.59 8.97 -6.69
CA LYS A 98 11.95 7.68 -6.12
C LYS A 98 10.89 6.64 -6.50
N LEU A 99 11.35 5.47 -6.94
CA LEU A 99 10.53 4.29 -7.12
C LEU A 99 10.65 3.43 -5.86
N THR A 100 9.51 3.05 -5.30
CA THR A 100 9.43 2.11 -4.18
C THR A 100 8.56 0.94 -4.58
N HIS A 101 9.06 -0.30 -4.44
CA HIS A 101 8.36 -1.52 -4.79
C HIS A 101 8.08 -2.38 -3.55
N TRP A 102 6.81 -2.60 -3.27
CA TRP A 102 6.30 -3.49 -2.23
C TRP A 102 5.65 -4.72 -2.85
N LYS A 103 5.88 -5.88 -2.24
CA LYS A 103 5.39 -7.17 -2.74
C LYS A 103 4.74 -7.98 -1.64
N GLN A 104 3.44 -8.23 -1.79
CA GLN A 104 2.65 -9.13 -0.95
C GLN A 104 2.53 -10.49 -1.61
N SER A 105 3.26 -11.48 -1.09
CA SER A 105 3.34 -12.83 -1.66
C SER A 105 2.23 -13.78 -1.20
N VAL A 106 1.50 -13.43 -0.15
CA VAL A 106 0.34 -14.19 0.34
C VAL A 106 -0.93 -13.55 -0.19
N PRO A 107 -1.88 -14.34 -0.74
CA PRO A 107 -3.16 -13.77 -1.19
C PRO A 107 -3.96 -13.16 -0.04
N ILE A 108 -4.35 -11.92 -0.18
CA ILE A 108 -5.15 -11.16 0.80
C ILE A 108 -6.39 -10.57 0.13
N ALA A 109 -7.43 -10.32 0.92
CA ALA A 109 -8.65 -9.69 0.43
C ALA A 109 -8.40 -8.23 0.02
N PRO A 110 -9.12 -7.68 -0.99
CA PRO A 110 -8.91 -6.32 -1.49
C PRO A 110 -8.98 -5.23 -0.42
N TRP A 111 -9.83 -5.35 0.56
CA TRP A 111 -9.94 -4.37 1.65
C TRP A 111 -8.70 -4.29 2.56
N LEU A 112 -7.80 -5.29 2.49
CA LEU A 112 -6.54 -5.30 3.22
C LEU A 112 -5.40 -4.65 2.45
N TYR A 113 -5.61 -4.24 1.21
CA TYR A 113 -4.59 -3.51 0.45
C TYR A 113 -4.35 -2.15 1.08
N VAL A 114 -3.10 -1.87 1.40
CA VAL A 114 -2.67 -0.64 2.05
C VAL A 114 -1.70 0.12 1.17
N LEU A 115 -1.90 1.42 1.09
CA LEU A 115 -0.92 2.36 0.57
C LEU A 115 -0.89 3.58 1.48
N GLY A 116 0.29 3.89 1.99
CA GLY A 116 0.58 5.12 2.72
C GLY A 116 1.76 5.84 2.07
N VAL A 117 1.56 7.11 1.69
CA VAL A 117 2.62 7.96 1.15
C VAL A 117 2.60 9.28 1.88
N ALA A 118 3.67 9.60 2.56
CA ALA A 118 3.83 10.85 3.32
C ALA A 118 5.31 11.10 3.63
N GLU A 119 5.61 12.25 4.20
CA GLU A 119 6.91 12.54 4.77
C GLU A 119 7.04 11.86 6.13
N PHE A 120 7.37 10.57 6.12
CA PHE A 120 7.56 9.80 7.33
C PHE A 120 8.98 9.89 7.89
N ALA A 121 9.08 9.86 9.23
CA ALA A 121 10.25 9.42 9.95
C ALA A 121 10.08 7.93 10.28
N ILE A 122 11.13 7.15 10.07
CA ILE A 122 11.10 5.69 10.21
C ILE A 122 12.10 5.28 11.26
N GLN A 123 11.67 4.48 12.24
CA GLN A 123 12.52 3.86 13.24
C GLN A 123 12.47 2.35 13.08
N TYR A 124 13.62 1.71 12.97
CA TYR A 124 13.74 0.28 13.21
C TYR A 124 13.75 0.05 14.73
N VAL A 125 12.81 -0.74 15.21
CA VAL A 125 12.65 -1.02 16.64
C VAL A 125 13.33 -2.35 17.00
N ASP A 126 12.93 -3.43 16.31
CA ASP A 126 13.36 -4.81 16.60
C ASP A 126 12.97 -5.73 15.44
N GLN A 127 13.13 -7.01 15.66
CA GLN A 127 12.59 -8.04 14.76
C GLN A 127 11.89 -9.14 15.54
N PHE A 128 10.92 -9.76 14.90
CA PHE A 128 10.19 -10.91 15.41
C PHE A 128 10.04 -11.94 14.28
N ASP A 129 10.48 -13.17 14.52
CA ASP A 129 10.45 -14.27 13.57
C ASP A 129 11.02 -13.89 12.18
N GLY A 130 12.19 -13.22 12.18
CA GLY A 130 12.87 -12.75 10.97
C GLY A 130 12.22 -11.56 10.26
N LYS A 131 11.16 -10.96 10.83
CA LYS A 131 10.46 -9.80 10.29
C LYS A 131 10.82 -8.55 11.07
N SER A 132 11.15 -7.46 10.38
CA SER A 132 11.46 -6.19 11.02
C SER A 132 10.22 -5.55 11.65
N ILE A 133 10.37 -5.02 12.86
CA ILE A 133 9.40 -4.16 13.52
C ILE A 133 9.86 -2.73 13.31
N GLN A 134 9.01 -1.93 12.70
CA GLN A 134 9.29 -0.53 12.38
C GLN A 134 8.16 0.37 12.83
N THR A 135 8.50 1.55 13.31
CA THR A 135 7.57 2.64 13.59
C THR A 135 7.67 3.70 12.51
N TRP A 136 6.53 4.06 11.93
CA TRP A 136 6.40 5.07 10.88
C TRP A 136 5.49 6.17 11.37
N VAL A 137 6.00 7.38 11.50
CA VAL A 137 5.27 8.55 12.00
C VAL A 137 5.57 9.77 11.13
N PHE A 138 4.74 10.81 11.18
CA PHE A 138 5.09 12.06 10.53
C PHE A 138 6.39 12.63 11.13
N LYS A 139 7.20 13.29 10.32
CA LYS A 139 8.50 13.85 10.75
C LYS A 139 8.39 14.69 12.03
N GLN A 140 7.31 15.46 12.14
CA GLN A 140 7.06 16.37 13.25
C GLN A 140 6.68 15.63 14.55
N ASP A 141 6.14 14.43 14.42
CA ASP A 141 5.76 13.57 15.56
C ASP A 141 6.88 12.56 15.93
N ARG A 142 8.08 12.70 15.35
CA ARG A 142 9.16 11.72 15.42
C ARG A 142 9.47 11.27 16.85
N ASP A 143 9.80 12.21 17.73
CA ASP A 143 10.31 11.87 19.06
C ASP A 143 9.23 11.24 19.95
N ALA A 144 8.02 11.81 19.97
CA ALA A 144 6.89 11.27 20.69
C ALA A 144 6.42 9.93 20.11
N GLY A 145 6.27 9.85 18.79
CA GLY A 145 5.79 8.65 18.13
C GLY A 145 6.77 7.48 18.23
N PHE A 146 8.07 7.72 18.16
CA PHE A 146 9.07 6.67 18.33
C PHE A 146 9.08 6.15 19.79
N TYR A 147 8.90 7.02 20.76
CA TYR A 147 8.76 6.62 22.16
C TYR A 147 7.49 5.78 22.38
N ASP A 148 6.33 6.26 21.93
CA ASP A 148 5.03 5.65 22.21
C ASP A 148 4.84 4.29 21.49
N PHE A 149 5.40 4.12 20.30
CA PHE A 149 5.16 2.93 19.49
C PHE A 149 6.30 1.89 19.53
N ALA A 150 7.45 2.19 20.13
CA ALA A 150 8.59 1.28 20.14
C ALA A 150 8.33 -0.03 20.91
N GLU A 151 7.69 0.06 22.08
CA GLU A 151 7.55 -1.11 22.97
C GLU A 151 6.39 -2.07 22.68
N PRO A 152 5.16 -1.62 22.30
CA PRO A 152 3.98 -2.49 22.37
C PRO A 152 3.96 -3.58 21.31
N THR A 153 4.57 -3.35 20.15
CA THR A 153 4.43 -4.26 18.99
C THR A 153 5.07 -5.61 19.23
N LYS A 154 6.30 -5.66 19.77
CA LYS A 154 6.99 -6.92 20.02
C LYS A 154 6.27 -7.74 21.09
N LYS A 155 5.89 -7.09 22.19
CA LYS A 155 5.14 -7.75 23.28
C LYS A 155 3.79 -8.30 22.80
N ALA A 156 3.10 -7.58 21.90
CA ALA A 156 1.86 -8.05 21.30
C ALA A 156 2.09 -9.28 20.40
N LEU A 157 3.14 -9.28 19.59
CA LEU A 157 3.49 -10.43 18.74
C LEU A 157 3.92 -11.66 19.52
N GLU A 158 4.57 -11.48 20.68
CA GLU A 158 4.94 -12.58 21.59
C GLU A 158 3.73 -13.16 22.33
N PHE A 159 2.68 -12.37 22.51
CA PHE A 159 1.45 -12.79 23.22
C PHE A 159 0.49 -13.58 22.31
N TYR A 160 0.36 -13.23 21.01
CA TYR A 160 -0.57 -13.86 20.07
C TYR A 160 0.08 -14.99 19.24
#